data_09cfe90710cc07edce8a100d5dda077a
#
_entry.id   09cfe90710cc07edce8a100d5dda077a
#
_cell.length_a   1.000
_cell.length_b   1.000
_cell.length_c   1.000
_cell.angle_alpha   90.00
_cell.angle_beta   90.00
_cell.angle_gamma   90.00
#
_symmetry.space_group_name_H-M   'P 1'
#
loop_
_entity.id
_entity.type
_entity.pdbx_description
1 polymer ?
#
loop_
_entity_poly.entity_id
_entity_poly.type
_entity_poly.pdbx_seq_one_letter_code
_entity_poly.pdbx_strand_id
1 'polypeptide(L)'
;QSLCDNDEISQIRSIIEFNLRKCDNYESYIKLNQYNVLLKCLEKGVAFHHSGLLPVFKEIVEILYGKHLVKVLFATETFAVGVNMPTKTVVFTSLEKYTNDDFRYLYTHEYLQMGGRAGRRGIDTEGIVILLPNLNQLPNIHTMNNLINGSSQTIQSKFTADYKLILKTMLTNNSIDNIVKASLLNTEIDTQQKVLTKELNELVLPDIDFSICEEYGSLISPPTNLFIKIPQSVIKKNRKKASKIKYSEGFENKYNEYLKYKPVFEKHESIQAKLTNSNYITDEIRDVINILASFNYID
;
A
#
# COMPACT_ATOMS: atom_id res chain seq x y z
N GLN A 1 10.31 8.25 -40.42
CA GLN A 1 9.90 7.08 -41.19
C GLN A 1 8.55 6.63 -40.65
N SER A 2 7.56 6.35 -41.52
CA SER A 2 6.27 5.82 -41.12
C SER A 2 6.36 4.29 -40.94
N LEU A 3 5.65 3.75 -39.95
CA LEU A 3 5.49 2.32 -39.73
C LEU A 3 4.22 1.77 -40.40
N CYS A 4 3.39 2.66 -40.96
CA CYS A 4 2.18 2.34 -41.73
C CYS A 4 2.38 2.61 -43.22
N ASP A 5 1.72 1.82 -44.03
CA ASP A 5 1.59 2.04 -45.47
C ASP A 5 0.41 3.01 -45.79
N ASN A 6 0.23 3.34 -47.07
CA ASN A 6 -0.79 4.30 -47.47
C ASN A 6 -2.20 3.80 -47.28
N ASP A 7 -2.43 2.51 -47.39
CA ASP A 7 -3.78 1.89 -47.17
C ASP A 7 -4.13 1.91 -45.68
N GLU A 8 -3.18 1.59 -44.81
CA GLU A 8 -3.33 1.69 -43.35
C GLU A 8 -3.62 3.14 -42.93
N ILE A 9 -2.90 4.13 -43.49
CA ILE A 9 -3.13 5.56 -43.22
C ILE A 9 -4.55 5.97 -43.62
N SER A 10 -5.02 5.52 -44.79
CA SER A 10 -6.38 5.78 -45.26
C SER A 10 -7.44 5.17 -44.31
N GLN A 11 -7.21 3.93 -43.85
CA GLN A 11 -8.07 3.27 -42.87
C GLN A 11 -8.09 4.01 -41.54
N ILE A 12 -6.94 4.45 -41.04
CA ILE A 12 -6.80 5.23 -39.81
C ILE A 12 -7.67 6.50 -39.88
N ARG A 13 -7.52 7.27 -40.96
CA ARG A 13 -8.31 8.50 -41.16
C ARG A 13 -9.80 8.22 -41.20
N SER A 14 -10.22 7.22 -41.94
CA SER A 14 -11.64 6.82 -42.05
C SER A 14 -12.25 6.42 -40.70
N ILE A 15 -11.51 5.66 -39.88
CA ILE A 15 -11.97 5.24 -38.57
C ILE A 15 -12.05 6.43 -37.59
N ILE A 16 -11.07 7.33 -37.63
CA ILE A 16 -11.08 8.55 -36.80
C ILE A 16 -12.29 9.40 -37.16
N GLU A 17 -12.49 9.69 -38.45
CA GLU A 17 -13.58 10.52 -38.91
C GLU A 17 -14.95 9.89 -38.57
N PHE A 18 -15.13 8.58 -38.81
CA PHE A 18 -16.33 7.87 -38.45
C PHE A 18 -16.68 7.93 -36.97
N ASN A 19 -15.70 7.78 -36.08
CA ASN A 19 -15.95 7.83 -34.63
C ASN A 19 -16.18 9.26 -34.14
N LEU A 20 -15.46 10.24 -34.66
CA LEU A 20 -15.69 11.65 -34.31
C LEU A 20 -17.05 12.16 -34.76
N ARG A 21 -17.55 11.74 -35.94
CA ARG A 21 -18.86 12.14 -36.42
C ARG A 21 -20.02 11.61 -35.61
N LYS A 22 -19.81 10.62 -34.74
CA LYS A 22 -20.82 10.18 -33.74
C LYS A 22 -21.00 11.17 -32.59
N CYS A 23 -20.06 12.09 -32.41
CA CYS A 23 -20.13 13.08 -31.34
C CYS A 23 -20.82 14.35 -31.85
N ASP A 24 -21.75 14.91 -31.07
CA ASP A 24 -22.53 16.10 -31.45
C ASP A 24 -21.63 17.32 -31.74
N ASN A 25 -20.46 17.40 -31.15
CA ASN A 25 -19.52 18.52 -31.27
C ASN A 25 -18.22 18.14 -32.01
N TYR A 26 -18.28 17.29 -33.02
CA TYR A 26 -17.07 16.78 -33.69
C TYR A 26 -16.17 17.88 -34.24
N GLU A 27 -16.72 19.00 -34.76
CA GLU A 27 -15.95 20.15 -35.25
C GLU A 27 -15.09 20.81 -34.16
N SER A 28 -15.49 20.74 -32.91
CA SER A 28 -14.73 21.24 -31.78
C SER A 28 -13.52 20.34 -31.51
N TYR A 29 -13.69 19.02 -31.64
CA TYR A 29 -12.60 18.06 -31.42
C TYR A 29 -11.47 18.18 -32.44
N ILE A 30 -11.78 18.37 -33.73
CA ILE A 30 -10.76 18.51 -34.79
C ILE A 30 -9.95 19.81 -34.68
N LYS A 31 -10.46 20.84 -34.02
CA LYS A 31 -9.75 22.11 -33.76
C LYS A 31 -8.75 22.02 -32.61
N LEU A 32 -8.81 20.95 -31.79
CA LEU A 32 -7.93 20.80 -30.62
C LEU A 32 -6.51 20.45 -31.08
N ASN A 33 -5.54 21.08 -30.41
CA ASN A 33 -4.12 20.73 -30.63
C ASN A 33 -3.85 19.25 -30.34
N GLN A 34 -4.53 18.68 -29.33
CA GLN A 34 -4.42 17.27 -28.96
C GLN A 34 -4.80 16.34 -30.14
N TYR A 35 -5.85 16.69 -30.90
CA TYR A 35 -6.25 15.97 -32.10
C TYR A 35 -5.14 16.01 -33.17
N ASN A 36 -4.62 17.21 -33.46
CA ASN A 36 -3.62 17.38 -34.51
C ASN A 36 -2.32 16.62 -34.20
N VAL A 37 -1.88 16.63 -32.93
CA VAL A 37 -0.70 15.87 -32.51
C VAL A 37 -0.96 14.37 -32.60
N LEU A 38 -2.13 13.89 -32.11
CA LEU A 38 -2.49 12.49 -32.14
C LEU A 38 -2.61 11.96 -33.58
N LEU A 39 -3.26 12.71 -34.48
CA LEU A 39 -3.41 12.32 -35.89
C LEU A 39 -2.04 12.15 -36.56
N LYS A 40 -1.12 13.10 -36.39
CA LYS A 40 0.24 13.02 -36.94
C LYS A 40 1.02 11.81 -36.43
N CYS A 41 0.79 11.39 -35.18
CA CYS A 41 1.39 10.19 -34.62
C CYS A 41 0.74 8.92 -35.20
N LEU A 42 -0.59 8.87 -35.25
CA LEU A 42 -1.34 7.73 -35.76
C LEU A 42 -1.04 7.43 -37.22
N GLU A 43 -0.89 8.43 -38.08
CA GLU A 43 -0.46 8.27 -39.47
C GLU A 43 0.94 7.65 -39.63
N LYS A 44 1.74 7.69 -38.57
CA LYS A 44 3.04 7.00 -38.50
C LYS A 44 2.97 5.63 -37.83
N GLY A 45 1.79 5.19 -37.42
CA GLY A 45 1.60 3.94 -36.67
C GLY A 45 1.97 4.05 -35.19
N VAL A 46 2.07 5.26 -34.66
CA VAL A 46 2.43 5.53 -33.26
C VAL A 46 1.25 6.20 -32.56
N ALA A 47 0.97 5.79 -31.34
CA ALA A 47 -0.05 6.44 -30.50
C ALA A 47 0.44 6.65 -29.07
N PHE A 48 -0.31 7.46 -28.33
CA PHE A 48 -0.13 7.63 -26.88
C PHE A 48 -1.49 7.53 -26.18
N HIS A 49 -1.46 6.97 -24.97
CA HIS A 49 -2.65 6.77 -24.14
C HIS A 49 -2.34 7.08 -22.67
N HIS A 50 -2.95 8.11 -22.12
CA HIS A 50 -2.76 8.55 -20.74
C HIS A 50 -4.02 9.23 -20.19
N SER A 51 -4.07 9.47 -18.89
CA SER A 51 -5.25 10.05 -18.20
C SER A 51 -5.65 11.43 -18.71
N GLY A 52 -4.71 12.24 -19.19
CA GLY A 52 -4.96 13.58 -19.75
C GLY A 52 -5.46 13.59 -21.20
N LEU A 53 -5.60 12.42 -21.87
CA LEU A 53 -6.20 12.34 -23.19
C LEU A 53 -7.72 12.33 -23.06
N LEU A 54 -8.41 13.08 -23.92
CA LEU A 54 -9.87 13.12 -23.93
C LEU A 54 -10.46 11.72 -24.15
N PRO A 55 -11.59 11.38 -23.50
CA PRO A 55 -12.20 10.03 -23.59
C PRO A 55 -12.41 9.56 -25.02
N VAL A 56 -12.91 10.42 -25.89
CA VAL A 56 -13.13 10.12 -27.33
C VAL A 56 -11.82 9.72 -28.03
N PHE A 57 -10.72 10.41 -27.75
CA PHE A 57 -9.45 10.08 -28.35
C PHE A 57 -8.83 8.80 -27.79
N LYS A 58 -9.08 8.49 -26.49
CA LYS A 58 -8.70 7.19 -25.92
C LYS A 58 -9.41 6.05 -26.65
N GLU A 59 -10.73 6.16 -26.80
CA GLU A 59 -11.54 5.16 -27.52
C GLU A 59 -11.04 4.95 -28.95
N ILE A 60 -10.76 6.03 -29.67
CA ILE A 60 -10.19 5.96 -31.03
C ILE A 60 -8.85 5.22 -31.05
N VAL A 61 -7.94 5.53 -30.12
CA VAL A 61 -6.65 4.83 -30.00
C VAL A 61 -6.85 3.36 -29.72
N GLU A 62 -7.79 3.00 -28.84
CA GLU A 62 -8.12 1.63 -28.47
C GLU A 62 -8.68 0.86 -29.66
N ILE A 63 -9.60 1.46 -30.43
CA ILE A 63 -10.15 0.86 -31.67
C ILE A 63 -9.04 0.59 -32.70
N LEU A 64 -8.17 1.60 -32.93
CA LEU A 64 -7.09 1.48 -33.90
C LEU A 64 -6.03 0.46 -33.47
N TYR A 65 -5.74 0.40 -32.16
CA TYR A 65 -4.85 -0.60 -31.58
C TYR A 65 -5.40 -2.02 -31.74
N GLY A 66 -6.69 -2.23 -31.43
CA GLY A 66 -7.38 -3.51 -31.62
C GLY A 66 -7.41 -3.99 -33.08
N LYS A 67 -7.35 -3.05 -34.04
CA LYS A 67 -7.24 -3.33 -35.47
C LYS A 67 -5.78 -3.47 -35.98
N HIS A 68 -4.80 -3.45 -35.09
CA HIS A 68 -3.37 -3.54 -35.41
C HIS A 68 -2.82 -2.41 -36.28
N LEU A 69 -3.54 -1.28 -36.36
CA LEU A 69 -3.12 -0.09 -37.08
C LEU A 69 -2.13 0.77 -36.27
N VAL A 70 -2.10 0.61 -34.94
CA VAL A 70 -1.07 1.18 -34.06
C VAL A 70 0.02 0.14 -33.86
N LYS A 71 1.24 0.45 -34.29
CA LYS A 71 2.41 -0.43 -34.18
C LYS A 71 3.18 -0.20 -32.89
N VAL A 72 3.21 1.04 -32.39
CA VAL A 72 3.87 1.43 -31.13
C VAL A 72 2.91 2.30 -30.32
N LEU A 73 2.66 1.88 -29.09
CA LEU A 73 1.80 2.61 -28.16
C LEU A 73 2.61 3.06 -26.93
N PHE A 74 2.68 4.36 -26.70
CA PHE A 74 3.18 4.93 -25.44
C PHE A 74 2.01 5.06 -24.46
N ALA A 75 2.05 4.32 -23.37
CA ALA A 75 0.95 4.30 -22.41
C ALA A 75 1.44 4.47 -20.97
N THR A 76 0.58 5.05 -20.15
CA THR A 76 0.75 5.05 -18.70
C THR A 76 0.07 3.80 -18.10
N GLU A 77 0.28 3.54 -16.82
CA GLU A 77 -0.31 2.40 -16.09
C GLU A 77 -1.84 2.28 -16.27
N THR A 78 -2.53 3.41 -16.45
CA THR A 78 -4.00 3.45 -16.63
C THR A 78 -4.48 2.61 -17.80
N PHE A 79 -3.69 2.48 -18.86
CA PHE A 79 -3.98 1.62 -20.00
C PHE A 79 -3.93 0.13 -19.61
N ALA A 80 -2.96 -0.25 -18.78
CA ALA A 80 -2.82 -1.64 -18.34
C ALA A 80 -3.99 -2.10 -17.45
N VAL A 81 -4.62 -1.17 -16.71
CA VAL A 81 -5.74 -1.45 -15.80
C VAL A 81 -7.08 -1.50 -16.54
N GLY A 82 -7.32 -0.53 -17.42
CA GLY A 82 -8.66 -0.28 -17.98
C GLY A 82 -9.04 -1.10 -19.21
N VAL A 83 -8.07 -1.63 -19.95
CA VAL A 83 -8.32 -2.21 -21.27
C VAL A 83 -7.64 -3.58 -21.40
N ASN A 84 -8.38 -4.56 -21.92
CA ASN A 84 -7.82 -5.88 -22.20
C ASN A 84 -7.21 -5.92 -23.62
N MET A 85 -6.07 -5.30 -23.80
CA MET A 85 -5.37 -5.23 -25.09
C MET A 85 -3.96 -5.81 -24.97
N PRO A 86 -3.80 -7.13 -25.15
CA PRO A 86 -2.49 -7.77 -25.09
C PRO A 86 -1.63 -7.38 -26.30
N THR A 87 -0.33 -7.28 -26.07
CA THR A 87 0.66 -6.99 -27.08
C THR A 87 1.74 -8.07 -27.10
N LYS A 88 2.48 -8.23 -28.19
CA LYS A 88 3.60 -9.18 -28.23
C LYS A 88 4.72 -8.77 -27.26
N THR A 89 5.02 -7.48 -27.19
CA THR A 89 6.16 -6.96 -26.42
C THR A 89 5.73 -5.76 -25.57
N VAL A 90 6.12 -5.76 -24.31
CA VAL A 90 6.01 -4.62 -23.39
C VAL A 90 7.40 -4.08 -23.12
N VAL A 91 7.56 -2.77 -23.19
CA VAL A 91 8.83 -2.08 -22.94
C VAL A 91 8.64 -1.12 -21.77
N PHE A 92 9.36 -1.34 -20.68
CA PHE A 92 9.42 -0.40 -19.57
C PHE A 92 10.51 0.65 -19.81
N THR A 93 10.10 1.90 -19.86
CA THR A 93 11.02 3.04 -19.92
C THR A 93 11.53 3.44 -18.55
N SER A 94 10.78 3.16 -17.50
CA SER A 94 11.15 3.30 -16.08
C SER A 94 10.45 2.24 -15.24
N LEU A 95 11.11 1.82 -14.16
CA LEU A 95 10.51 1.00 -13.11
C LEU A 95 10.12 1.83 -11.87
N GLU A 96 10.23 3.15 -11.97
CA GLU A 96 9.87 4.08 -10.92
C GLU A 96 8.57 4.81 -11.25
N LYS A 97 7.83 5.13 -10.22
CA LYS A 97 6.57 5.86 -10.26
C LYS A 97 6.60 7.01 -9.27
N TYR A 98 6.17 8.19 -9.72
CA TYR A 98 5.98 9.34 -8.84
C TYR A 98 4.72 9.14 -7.99
N THR A 99 4.86 9.31 -6.69
CA THR A 99 3.76 9.38 -5.72
C THR A 99 3.65 10.81 -5.20
N ASN A 100 2.70 11.10 -4.33
CA ASN A 100 2.41 12.46 -3.88
C ASN A 100 3.64 13.22 -3.34
N ASP A 101 4.65 12.52 -2.84
CA ASP A 101 5.81 13.11 -2.16
C ASP A 101 7.16 12.73 -2.77
N ASP A 102 7.29 11.58 -3.44
CA ASP A 102 8.59 11.10 -3.95
C ASP A 102 8.45 10.03 -5.03
N PHE A 103 9.59 9.68 -5.68
CA PHE A 103 9.69 8.56 -6.59
C PHE A 103 9.88 7.26 -5.81
N ARG A 104 9.14 6.22 -6.20
CA ARG A 104 9.33 4.86 -5.71
C ARG A 104 9.37 3.85 -6.84
N TYR A 105 9.99 2.72 -6.60
CA TYR A 105 9.86 1.57 -7.51
C TYR A 105 8.42 1.07 -7.57
N LEU A 106 8.05 0.51 -8.72
CA LEU A 106 6.78 -0.17 -8.89
C LEU A 106 6.64 -1.29 -7.85
N TYR A 107 5.43 -1.51 -7.39
CA TYR A 107 5.13 -2.72 -6.64
C TYR A 107 5.04 -3.93 -7.57
N THR A 108 5.24 -5.13 -7.03
CA THR A 108 5.13 -6.38 -7.78
C THR A 108 3.84 -6.47 -8.59
N HIS A 109 2.69 -6.15 -8.01
CA HIS A 109 1.41 -6.20 -8.72
C HIS A 109 1.31 -5.17 -9.85
N GLU A 110 1.86 -3.95 -9.69
CA GLU A 110 1.90 -2.93 -10.75
C GLU A 110 2.78 -3.41 -11.92
N TYR A 111 3.96 -3.94 -11.61
CA TYR A 111 4.85 -4.52 -12.62
C TYR A 111 4.19 -5.69 -13.36
N LEU A 112 3.62 -6.66 -12.64
CA LEU A 112 2.97 -7.83 -13.22
C LEU A 112 1.72 -7.44 -14.04
N GLN A 113 0.98 -6.44 -13.62
CA GLN A 113 -0.20 -5.95 -14.36
C GLN A 113 0.19 -5.34 -15.71
N MET A 114 1.27 -4.56 -15.77
CA MET A 114 1.79 -3.98 -16.99
C MET A 114 2.55 -5.02 -17.83
N GLY A 115 3.48 -5.75 -17.24
CA GLY A 115 4.26 -6.79 -17.90
C GLY A 115 3.41 -7.96 -18.39
N GLY A 116 2.35 -8.30 -17.65
CA GLY A 116 1.39 -9.34 -18.03
C GLY A 116 0.52 -9.02 -19.25
N ARG A 117 0.68 -7.83 -19.85
CA ARG A 117 0.13 -7.51 -21.17
C ARG A 117 0.97 -8.06 -22.31
N ALA A 118 2.20 -8.50 -22.04
CA ALA A 118 3.05 -9.15 -23.04
C ALA A 118 2.56 -10.57 -23.33
N GLY A 119 2.46 -10.88 -24.61
CA GLY A 119 1.96 -12.17 -25.12
C GLY A 119 0.45 -12.17 -25.37
N ARG A 120 0.05 -12.46 -26.60
CA ARG A 120 -1.35 -12.58 -27.00
C ARG A 120 -1.76 -14.05 -26.90
N ARG A 121 -2.65 -14.35 -25.96
CA ARG A 121 -3.14 -15.72 -25.72
C ARG A 121 -3.73 -16.33 -27.00
N GLY A 122 -3.27 -17.53 -27.37
CA GLY A 122 -3.70 -18.25 -28.57
C GLY A 122 -3.07 -17.78 -29.89
N ILE A 123 -2.21 -16.75 -29.85
CA ILE A 123 -1.51 -16.21 -31.04
C ILE A 123 0.01 -16.31 -30.84
N ASP A 124 0.52 -15.81 -29.72
CA ASP A 124 1.95 -15.82 -29.41
C ASP A 124 2.29 -17.01 -28.49
N THR A 125 3.43 -17.63 -28.73
CA THR A 125 3.97 -18.72 -27.88
C THR A 125 4.60 -18.17 -26.60
N GLU A 126 5.07 -16.92 -26.65
CA GLU A 126 5.72 -16.22 -25.53
C GLU A 126 5.46 -14.73 -25.58
N GLY A 127 5.44 -14.07 -24.43
CA GLY A 127 5.42 -12.62 -24.27
C GLY A 127 6.81 -12.08 -23.92
N ILE A 128 7.20 -10.96 -24.50
CA ILE A 128 8.50 -10.36 -24.28
C ILE A 128 8.35 -9.10 -23.44
N VAL A 129 9.12 -9.02 -22.34
CA VAL A 129 9.20 -7.81 -21.51
C VAL A 129 10.63 -7.27 -21.59
N ILE A 130 10.78 -6.02 -22.00
CA ILE A 130 12.07 -5.35 -22.17
C ILE A 130 12.18 -4.22 -21.15
N LEU A 131 13.32 -4.14 -20.47
CA LEU A 131 13.68 -3.02 -19.61
C LEU A 131 14.75 -2.19 -20.32
N LEU A 132 14.57 -0.86 -20.39
CA LEU A 132 15.51 0.03 -21.06
C LEU A 132 16.48 0.69 -20.07
N PRO A 133 17.69 0.15 -19.88
CA PRO A 133 18.64 0.66 -18.90
C PRO A 133 19.21 2.04 -19.25
N ASN A 134 19.12 2.43 -20.52
CA ASN A 134 19.69 3.69 -21.01
C ASN A 134 18.83 4.92 -20.69
N LEU A 135 17.57 4.73 -20.33
CA LEU A 135 16.64 5.82 -19.97
C LEU A 135 16.60 6.08 -18.46
N ASN A 136 16.76 5.04 -17.64
CA ASN A 136 16.81 5.13 -16.19
C ASN A 136 17.74 4.07 -15.62
N GLN A 137 18.29 4.31 -14.45
CA GLN A 137 19.09 3.31 -13.73
C GLN A 137 18.23 2.11 -13.37
N LEU A 138 18.74 0.92 -13.66
CA LEU A 138 18.10 -0.30 -13.20
C LEU A 138 18.30 -0.46 -11.69
N PRO A 139 17.30 -0.95 -10.96
CA PRO A 139 17.45 -1.27 -9.56
C PRO A 139 18.47 -2.40 -9.37
N ASN A 140 18.98 -2.54 -8.15
CA ASN A 140 19.86 -3.66 -7.82
C ASN A 140 19.13 -5.01 -7.97
N ILE A 141 19.90 -6.11 -8.04
CA ILE A 141 19.35 -7.47 -8.27
C ILE A 141 18.32 -7.86 -7.22
N HIS A 142 18.52 -7.49 -5.95
CA HIS A 142 17.59 -7.82 -4.88
C HIS A 142 16.24 -7.11 -5.08
N THR A 143 16.26 -5.82 -5.36
CA THR A 143 15.05 -5.02 -5.66
C THR A 143 14.35 -5.55 -6.91
N MET A 144 15.12 -5.91 -7.96
CA MET A 144 14.58 -6.49 -9.18
C MET A 144 13.88 -7.83 -8.91
N ASN A 145 14.49 -8.72 -8.14
CA ASN A 145 13.87 -9.99 -7.76
C ASN A 145 12.58 -9.78 -6.95
N ASN A 146 12.57 -8.83 -6.02
CA ASN A 146 11.36 -8.51 -5.26
C ASN A 146 10.26 -7.92 -6.15
N LEU A 147 10.62 -7.16 -7.18
CA LEU A 147 9.69 -6.55 -8.12
C LEU A 147 9.05 -7.61 -9.05
N ILE A 148 9.83 -8.59 -9.51
CA ILE A 148 9.36 -9.63 -10.44
C ILE A 148 8.69 -10.79 -9.70
N ASN A 149 9.27 -11.25 -8.59
CA ASN A 149 8.90 -12.49 -7.89
C ASN A 149 8.30 -12.23 -6.50
N GLY A 150 8.12 -10.97 -6.10
CA GLY A 150 7.55 -10.63 -4.81
C GLY A 150 6.10 -11.10 -4.66
N SER A 151 5.62 -11.19 -3.44
CA SER A 151 4.23 -11.49 -3.15
C SER A 151 3.33 -10.31 -3.56
N SER A 152 2.16 -10.61 -4.10
CA SER A 152 1.12 -9.61 -4.32
C SER A 152 0.76 -8.95 -2.99
N GLN A 153 0.53 -7.64 -3.01
CA GLN A 153 -0.01 -6.98 -1.83
C GLN A 153 -1.41 -7.53 -1.54
N THR A 154 -1.65 -7.89 -0.31
CA THR A 154 -2.98 -8.23 0.17
C THR A 154 -3.84 -6.97 0.24
N ILE A 155 -5.14 -7.12 0.01
CA ILE A 155 -6.09 -6.03 0.20
C ILE A 155 -6.08 -5.69 1.70
N GLN A 156 -5.75 -4.44 2.03
CA GLN A 156 -5.79 -3.90 3.38
C GLN A 156 -6.97 -2.96 3.53
N SER A 157 -7.61 -3.00 4.69
CA SER A 157 -8.70 -2.10 5.00
C SER A 157 -8.21 -0.64 5.02
N LYS A 158 -9.00 0.24 4.42
CA LYS A 158 -8.88 1.71 4.54
C LYS A 158 -10.04 2.28 5.36
N PHE A 159 -10.69 1.44 6.15
CA PHE A 159 -11.78 1.87 6.99
C PHE A 159 -11.31 2.90 8.02
N THR A 160 -11.96 4.04 8.05
CA THR A 160 -11.78 5.11 9.04
C THR A 160 -13.15 5.57 9.49
N ALA A 161 -13.33 5.79 10.77
CA ALA A 161 -14.58 6.30 11.34
C ALA A 161 -14.58 7.83 11.24
N ASP A 162 -14.95 8.37 10.07
CA ASP A 162 -15.09 9.82 9.89
C ASP A 162 -16.45 10.34 10.38
N TYR A 163 -16.54 11.65 10.61
CA TYR A 163 -17.77 12.34 11.08
C TYR A 163 -18.95 12.06 10.15
N LYS A 164 -18.73 12.04 8.82
CA LYS A 164 -19.78 11.83 7.83
C LYS A 164 -20.37 10.43 7.88
N LEU A 165 -19.50 9.42 8.07
CA LEU A 165 -19.92 8.04 8.20
C LEU A 165 -20.80 7.87 9.45
N ILE A 166 -20.37 8.42 10.58
CA ILE A 166 -21.09 8.32 11.86
C ILE A 166 -22.45 9.00 11.76
N LEU A 167 -22.51 10.25 11.30
CA LEU A 167 -23.78 10.96 11.10
C LEU A 167 -24.73 10.23 10.15
N LYS A 168 -24.21 9.73 9.02
CA LYS A 168 -25.03 8.98 8.07
C LYS A 168 -25.57 7.67 8.67
N THR A 169 -24.76 6.99 9.47
CA THR A 169 -25.17 5.76 10.14
C THR A 169 -26.27 6.02 11.15
N MET A 170 -26.15 7.08 11.94
CA MET A 170 -27.19 7.48 12.91
C MET A 170 -28.50 7.85 12.21
N LEU A 171 -28.44 8.58 11.09
CA LEU A 171 -29.62 8.92 10.28
C LEU A 171 -30.36 7.71 9.72
N THR A 172 -29.65 6.61 9.47
CA THR A 172 -30.23 5.39 8.90
C THR A 172 -30.70 4.37 9.95
N ASN A 173 -30.68 4.73 11.24
CA ASN A 173 -30.97 3.83 12.37
C ASN A 173 -30.15 2.53 12.38
N ASN A 174 -28.98 2.53 11.73
CA ASN A 174 -28.05 1.42 11.78
C ASN A 174 -27.13 1.58 12.98
N SER A 175 -26.73 0.44 13.58
CA SER A 175 -25.70 0.46 14.62
C SER A 175 -24.32 0.63 14.00
N ILE A 176 -23.56 1.59 14.49
CA ILE A 176 -22.14 1.79 14.11
C ILE A 176 -21.34 0.51 14.40
N ASP A 177 -21.62 -0.17 15.51
CA ASP A 177 -20.97 -1.42 15.87
C ASP A 177 -21.16 -2.52 14.83
N ASN A 178 -22.34 -2.57 14.18
CA ASN A 178 -22.59 -3.55 13.12
C ASN A 178 -21.77 -3.24 11.87
N ILE A 179 -21.59 -1.96 11.54
CA ILE A 179 -20.75 -1.55 10.39
C ILE A 179 -19.28 -1.87 10.67
N VAL A 180 -18.81 -1.57 11.88
CA VAL A 180 -17.43 -1.89 12.29
C VAL A 180 -17.20 -3.40 12.23
N LYS A 181 -18.09 -4.20 12.82
CA LYS A 181 -18.01 -5.66 12.81
C LYS A 181 -18.03 -6.26 11.41
N ALA A 182 -18.77 -5.65 10.48
CA ALA A 182 -18.82 -6.08 9.08
C ALA A 182 -17.65 -5.57 8.23
N SER A 183 -16.78 -4.71 8.77
CA SER A 183 -15.65 -4.15 8.04
C SER A 183 -14.52 -5.17 7.87
N LEU A 184 -13.76 -5.02 6.76
CA LEU A 184 -12.55 -5.81 6.54
C LEU A 184 -11.52 -5.57 7.65
N LEU A 185 -11.46 -4.34 8.18
CA LEU A 185 -10.57 -3.98 9.29
C LEU A 185 -10.84 -4.82 10.54
N ASN A 186 -12.11 -5.04 10.90
CA ASN A 186 -12.45 -5.91 12.04
C ASN A 186 -12.00 -7.36 11.79
N THR A 187 -12.16 -7.86 10.58
CA THR A 187 -11.70 -9.21 10.21
C THR A 187 -10.17 -9.33 10.31
N GLU A 188 -9.43 -8.29 9.91
CA GLU A 188 -7.98 -8.22 10.05
C GLU A 188 -7.55 -8.21 11.52
N ILE A 189 -8.23 -7.41 12.36
CA ILE A 189 -7.98 -7.33 13.81
C ILE A 189 -8.28 -8.66 14.48
N ASP A 190 -9.44 -9.27 14.21
CA ASP A 190 -9.83 -10.57 14.78
C ASP A 190 -8.82 -11.67 14.40
N THR A 191 -8.32 -11.63 13.17
CA THR A 191 -7.30 -12.58 12.71
C THR A 191 -5.98 -12.38 13.44
N GLN A 192 -5.53 -11.13 13.60
CA GLN A 192 -4.32 -10.80 14.35
C GLN A 192 -4.47 -11.17 15.84
N GLN A 193 -5.62 -10.89 16.46
CA GLN A 193 -5.89 -11.27 17.86
C GLN A 193 -5.80 -12.77 18.05
N LYS A 194 -6.35 -13.58 17.13
CA LYS A 194 -6.27 -15.05 17.20
C LYS A 194 -4.82 -15.52 17.13
N VAL A 195 -4.00 -14.93 16.24
CA VAL A 195 -2.58 -15.28 16.13
C VAL A 195 -1.84 -14.91 17.41
N LEU A 196 -2.01 -13.67 17.90
CA LEU A 196 -1.36 -13.20 19.12
C LEU A 196 -1.79 -14.00 20.36
N THR A 197 -3.07 -14.35 20.46
CA THR A 197 -3.58 -15.19 21.55
C THR A 197 -2.99 -16.59 21.51
N LYS A 198 -2.83 -17.16 20.31
CA LYS A 198 -2.16 -18.44 20.15
C LYS A 198 -0.69 -18.35 20.57
N GLU A 199 0.04 -17.33 20.11
CA GLU A 199 1.43 -17.11 20.52
C GLU A 199 1.56 -16.90 22.04
N LEU A 200 0.61 -16.19 22.67
CA LEU A 200 0.60 -15.97 24.10
C LEU A 200 0.43 -17.30 24.88
N ASN A 201 -0.47 -18.16 24.40
CA ASN A 201 -0.74 -19.46 25.02
C ASN A 201 0.42 -20.47 24.84
N GLU A 202 1.22 -20.30 23.80
CA GLU A 202 2.42 -21.11 23.56
C GLU A 202 3.64 -20.67 24.40
N LEU A 203 3.59 -19.46 24.99
CA LEU A 203 4.64 -18.98 25.88
C LEU A 203 4.51 -19.63 27.28
N VAL A 204 5.46 -20.45 27.63
CA VAL A 204 5.55 -21.05 28.96
C VAL A 204 6.30 -20.07 29.88
N LEU A 205 5.56 -19.45 30.79
CA LEU A 205 6.18 -18.64 31.85
C LEU A 205 6.59 -19.54 33.02
N PRO A 206 7.76 -19.31 33.62
CA PRO A 206 8.16 -20.07 34.81
C PRO A 206 7.30 -19.67 36.03
N ASP A 207 6.97 -20.64 36.83
CA ASP A 207 6.27 -20.43 38.11
C ASP A 207 7.30 -20.03 39.21
N ILE A 208 8.04 -18.97 38.95
CA ILE A 208 9.07 -18.43 39.84
C ILE A 208 8.82 -16.94 40.02
N ASP A 209 8.80 -16.49 41.25
CA ASP A 209 8.69 -15.07 41.55
C ASP A 209 10.03 -14.36 41.33
N PHE A 210 10.09 -13.54 40.29
CA PHE A 210 11.25 -12.71 39.92
C PHE A 210 11.07 -11.22 40.26
N SER A 211 10.09 -10.85 41.06
CA SER A 211 9.78 -9.45 41.42
C SER A 211 10.98 -8.67 41.94
N ILE A 212 11.82 -9.32 42.76
CA ILE A 212 13.08 -8.73 43.28
C ILE A 212 14.10 -8.47 42.15
N CYS A 213 14.15 -9.33 41.13
CA CYS A 213 15.02 -9.19 39.96
C CYS A 213 14.57 -8.05 39.05
N GLU A 214 13.26 -7.88 38.88
CA GLU A 214 12.66 -6.79 38.13
C GLU A 214 12.88 -5.43 38.83
N GLU A 215 12.65 -5.39 40.16
CA GLU A 215 12.96 -4.20 40.94
C GLU A 215 14.46 -3.82 40.82
N TYR A 216 15.36 -4.78 40.92
CA TYR A 216 16.78 -4.55 40.72
C TYR A 216 17.08 -4.00 39.32
N GLY A 217 16.49 -4.58 38.26
CA GLY A 217 16.64 -4.13 36.89
C GLY A 217 16.19 -2.69 36.70
N SER A 218 15.03 -2.32 37.25
CA SER A 218 14.46 -0.97 37.16
C SER A 218 15.32 0.08 37.93
N LEU A 219 15.94 -0.32 39.01
CA LEU A 219 16.83 0.55 39.77
C LEU A 219 18.18 0.84 39.09
N ILE A 220 18.68 -0.14 38.29
CA ILE A 220 19.97 0.02 37.56
C ILE A 220 19.73 0.72 36.22
N SER A 221 18.68 0.38 35.51
CA SER A 221 18.35 0.94 34.21
C SER A 221 16.94 1.54 34.26
N PRO A 222 16.77 2.70 34.91
CA PRO A 222 15.47 3.34 34.96
C PRO A 222 15.06 3.71 33.53
N PRO A 223 13.75 3.61 33.19
CA PRO A 223 13.25 3.95 31.87
C PRO A 223 13.65 5.41 31.55
N THR A 224 14.47 5.57 30.51
CA THR A 224 14.92 6.89 30.04
C THR A 224 13.79 7.50 29.20
N ASN A 225 12.97 8.32 29.83
CA ASN A 225 12.11 9.22 29.09
C ASN A 225 12.99 10.37 28.57
N LEU A 226 13.08 10.55 27.26
CA LEU A 226 13.94 11.53 26.55
C LEU A 226 13.76 12.99 27.06
N PHE A 227 12.69 13.26 27.81
CA PHE A 227 12.33 14.61 28.26
C PHE A 227 12.47 14.85 29.77
N ILE A 228 12.78 13.82 30.57
CA ILE A 228 12.86 13.97 32.04
C ILE A 228 14.26 13.61 32.54
N LYS A 229 15.04 14.61 32.90
CA LYS A 229 16.30 14.37 33.60
C LYS A 229 16.05 13.90 35.03
N ILE A 230 16.40 12.65 35.34
CA ILE A 230 16.32 12.09 36.69
C ILE A 230 17.25 12.83 37.61
N PRO A 231 16.80 13.38 38.75
CA PRO A 231 17.68 14.07 39.72
C PRO A 231 18.79 13.16 40.26
N GLN A 232 19.96 13.71 40.44
CA GLN A 232 21.14 12.97 40.97
C GLN A 232 20.89 12.32 42.34
N SER A 233 20.04 12.95 43.19
CA SER A 233 19.62 12.40 44.48
C SER A 233 18.85 11.09 44.34
N VAL A 234 17.96 10.97 43.32
CA VAL A 234 17.21 9.76 43.02
C VAL A 234 18.14 8.66 42.53
N ILE A 235 19.08 8.99 41.64
CA ILE A 235 20.08 8.03 41.13
C ILE A 235 20.92 7.46 42.29
N LYS A 236 21.37 8.30 43.23
CA LYS A 236 22.13 7.84 44.41
C LYS A 236 21.27 6.94 45.29
N LYS A 237 19.98 7.26 45.51
CA LYS A 237 19.05 6.46 46.30
C LYS A 237 18.79 5.10 45.62
N ASN A 238 18.58 5.07 44.32
CA ASN A 238 18.39 3.85 43.54
C ASN A 238 19.65 2.95 43.61
N ARG A 239 20.82 3.50 43.43
CA ARG A 239 22.10 2.75 43.53
C ARG A 239 22.28 2.10 44.93
N LYS A 240 21.92 2.80 46.01
CA LYS A 240 21.98 2.23 47.38
C LYS A 240 21.00 1.09 47.56
N LYS A 241 19.79 1.20 47.02
CA LYS A 241 18.79 0.11 47.04
C LYS A 241 19.26 -1.08 46.20
N ALA A 242 19.71 -0.85 44.98
CA ALA A 242 20.22 -1.90 44.09
C ALA A 242 21.41 -2.65 44.76
N SER A 243 22.32 -1.95 45.42
CA SER A 243 23.43 -2.60 46.17
C SER A 243 22.92 -3.54 47.26
N LYS A 244 21.90 -3.14 48.03
CA LYS A 244 21.30 -4.00 49.07
C LYS A 244 20.71 -5.27 48.50
N ILE A 245 19.98 -5.17 47.36
CA ILE A 245 19.41 -6.32 46.68
C ILE A 245 20.52 -7.24 46.13
N LYS A 246 21.53 -6.66 45.50
CA LYS A 246 22.64 -7.41 44.90
C LYS A 246 23.41 -8.28 45.92
N TYR A 247 23.57 -7.79 47.15
CA TYR A 247 24.28 -8.52 48.22
C TYR A 247 23.36 -9.38 49.10
N SER A 248 22.07 -9.57 48.73
CA SER A 248 21.22 -10.54 49.41
C SER A 248 21.61 -11.98 49.06
N GLU A 249 21.43 -12.89 50.01
CA GLU A 249 21.79 -14.30 49.84
C GLU A 249 21.01 -14.94 48.69
N GLY A 250 21.71 -15.62 47.78
CA GLY A 250 21.11 -16.33 46.64
C GLY A 250 20.66 -15.44 45.47
N PHE A 251 20.78 -14.10 45.56
CA PHE A 251 20.30 -13.19 44.53
C PHE A 251 20.99 -13.41 43.17
N GLU A 252 22.27 -13.64 43.15
CA GLU A 252 23.05 -13.77 41.91
C GLU A 252 22.59 -14.97 41.06
N ASN A 253 22.32 -16.09 41.71
CA ASN A 253 21.78 -17.29 41.04
C ASN A 253 20.37 -17.01 40.47
N LYS A 254 19.51 -16.41 41.28
CA LYS A 254 18.14 -16.05 40.88
C LYS A 254 18.13 -15.01 39.75
N TYR A 255 19.06 -14.05 39.79
CA TYR A 255 19.18 -13.04 38.74
C TYR A 255 19.69 -13.62 37.39
N ASN A 256 20.65 -14.54 37.47
CA ASN A 256 21.11 -15.26 36.26
C ASN A 256 20.02 -16.13 35.66
N GLU A 257 19.16 -16.71 36.46
CA GLU A 257 18.00 -17.43 36.01
C GLU A 257 16.97 -16.48 35.40
N TYR A 258 16.65 -15.35 36.03
CA TYR A 258 15.80 -14.31 35.50
C TYR A 258 16.25 -13.82 34.11
N LEU A 259 17.55 -13.60 33.90
CA LEU A 259 18.09 -13.15 32.62
C LEU A 259 17.82 -14.14 31.48
N LYS A 260 17.72 -15.43 31.77
CA LYS A 260 17.34 -16.44 30.75
C LYS A 260 15.88 -16.32 30.33
N TYR A 261 14.99 -15.98 31.27
CA TYR A 261 13.58 -15.83 31.00
C TYR A 261 13.13 -14.42 30.61
N LYS A 262 13.98 -13.42 30.84
CA LYS A 262 13.70 -12.01 30.54
C LYS A 262 13.17 -11.79 29.09
N PRO A 263 13.75 -12.39 28.04
CA PRO A 263 13.21 -12.24 26.69
C PRO A 263 11.78 -12.80 26.54
N VAL A 264 11.43 -13.82 27.30
CA VAL A 264 10.09 -14.43 27.30
C VAL A 264 9.09 -13.50 27.96
N PHE A 265 9.46 -12.86 29.10
CA PHE A 265 8.63 -11.84 29.75
C PHE A 265 8.41 -10.62 28.86
N GLU A 266 9.47 -10.08 28.28
CA GLU A 266 9.38 -8.94 27.35
C GLU A 266 8.48 -9.26 26.13
N LYS A 267 8.59 -10.47 25.59
CA LYS A 267 7.70 -10.94 24.50
C LYS A 267 6.26 -11.05 24.99
N HIS A 268 6.02 -11.62 26.17
CA HIS A 268 4.69 -11.75 26.77
C HIS A 268 4.03 -10.38 26.97
N GLU A 269 4.72 -9.43 27.59
CA GLU A 269 4.22 -8.05 27.79
C GLU A 269 3.95 -7.34 26.46
N SER A 270 4.83 -7.50 25.46
CA SER A 270 4.64 -6.94 24.13
C SER A 270 3.39 -7.48 23.45
N ILE A 271 3.11 -8.78 23.57
CA ILE A 271 1.91 -9.40 22.99
C ILE A 271 0.66 -8.92 23.73
N GLN A 272 0.69 -8.86 25.08
CA GLN A 272 -0.43 -8.35 25.87
C GLN A 272 -0.74 -6.89 25.55
N ALA A 273 0.27 -6.03 25.43
CA ALA A 273 0.09 -4.63 25.03
C ALA A 273 -0.56 -4.50 23.63
N LYS A 274 -0.18 -5.36 22.68
CA LYS A 274 -0.79 -5.39 21.35
C LYS A 274 -2.25 -5.83 21.39
N LEU A 275 -2.58 -6.84 22.19
CA LEU A 275 -3.95 -7.32 22.38
C LEU A 275 -4.84 -6.24 23.02
N THR A 276 -4.34 -5.52 24.01
CA THR A 276 -5.07 -4.43 24.68
C THR A 276 -5.32 -3.26 23.73
N ASN A 277 -4.34 -2.89 22.92
CA ASN A 277 -4.44 -1.77 21.97
C ASN A 277 -5.29 -2.09 20.73
N SER A 278 -5.74 -3.31 20.53
CA SER A 278 -6.53 -3.70 19.36
C SER A 278 -7.96 -3.15 19.34
N ASN A 279 -8.43 -2.53 20.43
CA ASN A 279 -9.77 -1.95 20.54
C ASN A 279 -9.83 -0.45 20.16
N TYR A 280 -8.76 0.10 19.56
CA TYR A 280 -8.63 1.53 19.27
C TYR A 280 -9.77 2.10 18.39
N ILE A 281 -10.35 1.31 17.47
CA ILE A 281 -11.44 1.78 16.59
C ILE A 281 -12.67 2.18 17.41
N THR A 282 -13.01 1.40 18.43
CA THR A 282 -14.15 1.69 19.30
C THR A 282 -13.93 2.98 20.07
N ASP A 283 -12.71 3.23 20.51
CA ASP A 283 -12.33 4.44 21.23
C ASP A 283 -12.33 5.66 20.30
N GLU A 284 -11.78 5.57 19.08
CA GLU A 284 -11.85 6.62 18.07
C GLU A 284 -13.30 6.98 17.71
N ILE A 285 -14.16 5.99 17.52
CA ILE A 285 -15.59 6.22 17.25
C ILE A 285 -16.26 6.95 18.42
N ARG A 286 -15.96 6.55 19.64
CA ARG A 286 -16.50 7.19 20.85
C ARG A 286 -16.05 8.64 20.95
N ASP A 287 -14.79 8.93 20.64
CA ASP A 287 -14.26 10.29 20.64
C ASP A 287 -14.93 11.16 19.58
N VAL A 288 -15.15 10.63 18.38
CA VAL A 288 -15.87 11.34 17.31
C VAL A 288 -17.34 11.60 17.73
N ILE A 289 -18.01 10.64 18.34
CA ILE A 289 -19.37 10.81 18.86
C ILE A 289 -19.40 11.90 19.94
N ASN A 290 -18.47 11.89 20.88
CA ASN A 290 -18.36 12.92 21.92
C ASN A 290 -18.13 14.31 21.35
N ILE A 291 -17.31 14.44 20.31
CA ILE A 291 -17.09 15.70 19.61
C ILE A 291 -18.40 16.16 18.94
N LEU A 292 -19.08 15.29 18.19
CA LEU A 292 -20.33 15.61 17.52
C LEU A 292 -21.42 16.06 18.52
N ALA A 293 -21.52 15.38 19.67
CA ALA A 293 -22.43 15.76 20.76
C ALA A 293 -22.05 17.13 21.36
N SER A 294 -20.76 17.39 21.57
CA SER A 294 -20.29 18.68 22.10
C SER A 294 -20.64 19.89 21.22
N PHE A 295 -20.78 19.65 19.91
CA PHE A 295 -21.20 20.67 18.93
C PHE A 295 -22.70 20.63 18.61
N ASN A 296 -23.51 19.84 19.35
CA ASN A 296 -24.95 19.68 19.15
C ASN A 296 -25.35 19.18 17.74
N TYR A 297 -24.51 18.38 17.09
CA TYR A 297 -24.86 17.71 15.83
C TYR A 297 -25.66 16.41 16.07
N ILE A 298 -25.56 15.86 17.26
CA ILE A 298 -26.28 14.64 17.73
C ILE A 298 -26.69 14.85 19.19
N ASP A 299 -27.78 14.20 19.58
CA ASP A 299 -28.33 14.22 20.96
C ASP A 299 -27.61 13.20 21.87
#